data_a502e57199d2756b2f0c88ef406b2992
#
_entry.id   a502e57199d2756b2f0c88ef406b2992
#
_cell.length_a   1.000
_cell.length_b   1.000
_cell.length_c   1.000
_cell.angle_alpha   90.00
_cell.angle_beta   90.00
_cell.angle_gamma   90.00
#
_symmetry.space_group_name_H-M   'P 1'
#
loop_
_entity.id
_entity.type
_entity.pdbx_description
1 polymer ?
#
loop_
_entity_poly.entity_id
_entity_poly.type
_entity_poly.pdbx_seq_one_letter_code
_entity_poly.pdbx_strand_id
1 'polypeptide(L)'
;PELVKFVREAHPETELVRPQMTMRELIVKNQFPPTRIQRYCCASLKETQGSGRIVVTGVRWAESANRRKKRGLVNIDGAEAQVTADGFNADYKKNKYGIILNSDNVENRKTVEHCVRQGKIVVNPIVDWEDSDVWSFLRSYRIPYCKLYDCGMKRLGCVCCPLGGSAGMQRDLKLFPQFRKFYAD
;
A
#
# COMPACT_ATOMS: atom_id res chain seq x y z
N PRO A 1 6.47 -0.33 16.38
CA PRO A 1 5.91 -0.84 17.64
C PRO A 1 4.52 -0.27 17.90
N GLU A 2 4.34 1.06 17.98
CA GLU A 2 3.08 1.73 18.33
C GLU A 2 1.91 1.37 17.39
N LEU A 3 2.14 1.33 16.07
CA LEU A 3 1.11 0.93 15.12
C LEU A 3 0.65 -0.51 15.33
N VAL A 4 1.59 -1.43 15.60
CA VAL A 4 1.26 -2.84 15.88
C VAL A 4 0.47 -2.97 17.19
N LYS A 5 0.84 -2.19 18.21
CA LYS A 5 0.10 -2.13 19.47
C LYS A 5 -1.32 -1.62 19.24
N PHE A 6 -1.47 -0.50 18.53
CA PHE A 6 -2.77 0.05 18.16
C PHE A 6 -3.64 -0.96 17.41
N VAL A 7 -3.10 -1.65 16.38
CA VAL A 7 -3.87 -2.65 15.62
C VAL A 7 -4.34 -3.79 16.51
N ARG A 8 -3.51 -4.27 17.44
CA ARG A 8 -3.90 -5.35 18.36
C ARG A 8 -4.98 -4.92 19.38
N GLU A 9 -4.94 -3.66 19.81
CA GLU A 9 -5.90 -3.13 20.79
C GLU A 9 -7.22 -2.71 20.16
N ALA A 10 -7.17 -2.03 19.02
CA ALA A 10 -8.35 -1.47 18.35
C ALA A 10 -8.98 -2.42 17.33
N HIS A 11 -8.22 -3.36 16.79
CA HIS A 11 -8.62 -4.29 15.74
C HIS A 11 -8.07 -5.69 16.01
N PRO A 12 -8.49 -6.35 17.11
CA PRO A 12 -8.00 -7.66 17.52
C PRO A 12 -8.29 -8.77 16.51
N GLU A 13 -9.29 -8.58 15.64
CA GLU A 13 -9.65 -9.46 14.53
C GLU A 13 -8.61 -9.45 13.39
N THR A 14 -7.67 -8.50 13.39
CA THR A 14 -6.69 -8.36 12.31
C THR A 14 -5.58 -9.39 12.42
N GLU A 15 -5.39 -10.18 11.38
CA GLU A 15 -4.25 -11.09 11.26
C GLU A 15 -2.96 -10.32 10.95
N LEU A 16 -1.95 -10.47 11.80
CA LEU A 16 -0.63 -9.87 11.64
C LEU A 16 0.31 -10.84 10.91
N VAL A 17 0.36 -10.73 9.59
CA VAL A 17 1.26 -11.54 8.77
C VAL A 17 2.70 -11.00 8.87
N ARG A 18 3.64 -11.89 9.16
CA ARG A 18 5.06 -11.57 9.22
C ARG A 18 5.75 -11.98 7.92
N PRO A 19 6.68 -11.17 7.38
CA PRO A 19 7.48 -11.57 6.24
C PRO A 19 8.44 -12.72 6.65
N GLN A 20 8.86 -13.51 5.66
CA GLN A 20 9.80 -14.62 5.87
C GLN A 20 11.20 -14.15 6.28
N MET A 21 11.59 -12.95 5.86
CA MET A 21 12.89 -12.35 6.15
C MET A 21 12.73 -11.02 6.87
N THR A 22 13.63 -10.71 7.78
CA THR A 22 13.73 -9.41 8.43
C THR A 22 14.41 -8.38 7.52
N MET A 23 14.29 -7.08 7.83
CA MET A 23 15.02 -6.04 7.12
C MET A 23 16.55 -6.24 7.20
N ARG A 24 17.08 -6.69 8.35
CA ARG A 24 18.51 -6.98 8.53
C ARG A 24 19.00 -8.07 7.60
N GLU A 25 18.31 -9.19 7.55
CA GLU A 25 18.65 -10.30 6.65
C GLU A 25 18.60 -9.86 5.18
N LEU A 26 17.64 -9.01 4.81
CA LEU A 26 17.55 -8.44 3.47
C LEU A 26 18.73 -7.51 3.16
N ILE A 27 19.19 -6.69 4.10
CA ILE A 27 20.36 -5.81 3.93
C ILE A 27 21.62 -6.66 3.74
N VAL A 28 21.82 -7.67 4.58
CA VAL A 28 22.96 -8.60 4.45
C VAL A 28 22.92 -9.33 3.12
N LYS A 29 21.76 -9.85 2.72
CA LYS A 29 21.59 -10.55 1.44
C LYS A 29 21.89 -9.66 0.23
N ASN A 30 21.50 -8.40 0.26
CA ASN A 30 21.68 -7.46 -0.85
C ASN A 30 23.00 -6.68 -0.75
N GLN A 31 23.72 -6.76 0.38
CA GLN A 31 24.99 -6.08 0.66
C GLN A 31 24.92 -4.54 0.69
N PHE A 32 23.72 -3.97 0.72
CA PHE A 32 23.50 -2.52 0.88
C PHE A 32 22.11 -2.24 1.44
N PRO A 33 21.92 -1.13 2.16
CA PRO A 33 20.61 -0.73 2.68
C PRO A 33 19.68 -0.29 1.53
N PRO A 34 18.34 -0.41 1.70
CA PRO A 34 17.41 0.03 0.69
C PRO A 34 17.51 1.54 0.44
N THR A 35 17.39 1.95 -0.82
CA THR A 35 17.45 3.33 -1.25
C THR A 35 16.11 3.80 -1.84
N ARG A 36 16.02 5.07 -2.23
CA ARG A 36 14.83 5.60 -2.94
C ARG A 36 14.64 4.94 -4.30
N ILE A 37 15.71 4.50 -4.94
CA ILE A 37 15.70 3.87 -6.27
C ILE A 37 15.52 2.35 -6.14
N GLN A 38 16.33 1.72 -5.27
CA GLN A 38 16.30 0.28 -5.06
C GLN A 38 15.48 -0.07 -3.83
N ARG A 39 14.21 -0.38 -4.05
CA ARG A 39 13.20 -0.62 -3.03
C ARG A 39 12.89 -2.09 -2.82
N TYR A 40 13.92 -2.94 -2.82
CA TYR A 40 13.76 -4.38 -2.62
C TYR A 40 13.00 -4.73 -1.33
N CYS A 41 13.10 -3.89 -0.30
CA CYS A 41 12.37 -4.09 0.96
C CYS A 41 10.84 -4.04 0.79
N CYS A 42 10.30 -3.19 -0.07
CA CYS A 42 8.86 -3.17 -0.34
C CYS A 42 8.42 -4.44 -1.05
N ALA A 43 9.14 -4.85 -2.08
CA ALA A 43 8.85 -6.08 -2.83
C ALA A 43 8.87 -7.30 -1.90
N SER A 44 9.93 -7.46 -1.09
CA SER A 44 10.12 -8.66 -0.26
C SER A 44 9.25 -8.69 1.02
N LEU A 45 9.01 -7.53 1.65
CA LEU A 45 8.35 -7.49 2.97
C LEU A 45 6.85 -7.16 2.92
N LYS A 46 6.35 -6.62 1.79
CA LYS A 46 4.96 -6.12 1.70
C LYS A 46 4.20 -6.62 0.47
N GLU A 47 4.83 -6.62 -0.71
CA GLU A 47 4.11 -6.81 -1.97
C GLU A 47 3.85 -8.27 -2.33
N THR A 48 4.54 -9.20 -1.68
CA THR A 48 4.37 -10.65 -1.88
C THR A 48 3.07 -11.19 -1.31
N GLN A 49 2.42 -10.43 -0.44
CA GLN A 49 1.19 -10.87 0.20
C GLN A 49 -0.03 -10.70 -0.72
N GLY A 50 -0.98 -11.64 -0.63
CA GLY A 50 -2.27 -11.55 -1.31
C GLY A 50 -2.27 -12.05 -2.77
N SER A 51 -1.25 -12.79 -3.24
CA SER A 51 -1.31 -13.49 -4.53
C SER A 51 -2.48 -14.46 -4.57
N GLY A 52 -3.23 -14.48 -5.70
CA GLY A 52 -4.42 -15.33 -5.89
C GLY A 52 -5.64 -14.90 -5.06
N ARG A 53 -5.65 -13.68 -4.51
CA ARG A 53 -6.76 -13.14 -3.73
C ARG A 53 -7.19 -11.78 -4.27
N ILE A 54 -8.45 -11.40 -3.97
CA ILE A 54 -8.92 -10.03 -4.09
C ILE A 54 -8.42 -9.28 -2.85
N VAL A 55 -7.63 -8.24 -3.06
CA VAL A 55 -7.04 -7.42 -1.99
C VAL A 55 -7.71 -6.06 -1.97
N VAL A 56 -8.30 -5.68 -0.86
CA VAL A 56 -8.85 -4.33 -0.66
C VAL A 56 -7.79 -3.45 -0.01
N THR A 57 -7.56 -2.25 -0.54
CA THR A 57 -6.55 -1.33 -0.01
C THR A 57 -7.09 0.08 0.19
N GLY A 58 -6.50 0.82 1.16
CA GLY A 58 -6.77 2.23 1.38
C GLY A 58 -5.87 3.16 0.55
N VAL A 59 -5.46 2.75 -0.65
CA VAL A 59 -4.63 3.58 -1.54
C VAL A 59 -5.45 4.73 -2.10
N ARG A 60 -4.88 5.96 -2.09
CA ARG A 60 -5.56 7.16 -2.59
C ARG A 60 -4.68 7.95 -3.56
N TRP A 61 -5.32 8.65 -4.50
CA TRP A 61 -4.62 9.53 -5.45
C TRP A 61 -3.94 10.73 -4.78
N ALA A 62 -4.52 11.23 -3.70
CA ALA A 62 -3.97 12.33 -2.89
C ALA A 62 -2.58 12.04 -2.32
N GLU A 63 -2.22 10.76 -2.13
CA GLU A 63 -0.96 10.40 -1.52
C GLU A 63 0.27 10.65 -2.41
N SER A 64 0.15 10.61 -3.73
CA SER A 64 1.23 10.97 -4.66
C SER A 64 0.78 10.98 -6.13
N ALA A 65 1.46 11.81 -6.96
CA ALA A 65 1.25 11.84 -8.42
C ALA A 65 1.46 10.46 -9.08
N ASN A 66 2.37 9.63 -8.55
CA ASN A 66 2.61 8.29 -9.05
C ASN A 66 1.42 7.35 -8.77
N ARG A 67 0.76 7.49 -7.62
CA ARG A 67 -0.45 6.73 -7.31
C ARG A 67 -1.60 7.15 -8.21
N ARG A 68 -1.78 8.46 -8.43
CA ARG A 68 -2.80 8.99 -9.37
C ARG A 68 -2.64 8.44 -10.78
N LYS A 69 -1.41 8.22 -11.25
CA LYS A 69 -1.15 7.65 -12.58
C LYS A 69 -1.33 6.14 -12.66
N LYS A 70 -1.08 5.41 -11.57
CA LYS A 70 -0.94 3.94 -11.59
C LYS A 70 -2.04 3.20 -10.84
N ARG A 71 -2.91 3.88 -10.13
CA ARG A 71 -3.98 3.26 -9.33
C ARG A 71 -5.34 3.77 -9.78
N GLY A 72 -6.30 2.87 -9.90
CA GLY A 72 -7.71 3.15 -10.14
C GLY A 72 -8.55 2.48 -9.08
N LEU A 73 -9.86 2.51 -9.26
CA LEU A 73 -10.82 1.84 -8.39
C LEU A 73 -10.48 0.35 -8.30
N VAL A 74 -10.18 -0.29 -9.42
CA VAL A 74 -9.69 -1.66 -9.48
C VAL A 74 -8.42 -1.72 -10.32
N ASN A 75 -7.40 -2.41 -9.81
CA ASN A 75 -6.20 -2.77 -10.54
C ASN A 75 -6.14 -4.29 -10.67
N ILE A 76 -5.86 -4.78 -11.87
CA ILE A 76 -5.61 -6.19 -12.15
C ILE A 76 -4.12 -6.30 -12.50
N ASP A 77 -3.32 -6.68 -11.52
CA ASP A 77 -1.87 -6.80 -11.65
C ASP A 77 -1.51 -8.21 -12.18
N GLY A 78 -0.56 -8.28 -13.14
CA GLY A 78 -0.03 -9.56 -13.69
C GLY A 78 -0.89 -10.20 -14.77
N ALA A 79 -2.02 -9.61 -15.13
CA ALA A 79 -2.73 -10.02 -16.32
C ALA A 79 -1.92 -9.56 -17.54
N GLU A 80 -1.33 -10.48 -18.29
CA GLU A 80 -1.22 -10.27 -19.72
C GLU A 80 -2.66 -10.11 -20.20
N ALA A 81 -3.06 -8.86 -20.33
CA ALA A 81 -4.42 -8.55 -20.71
C ALA A 81 -4.62 -8.93 -22.18
N GLN A 82 -4.80 -10.19 -22.44
CA GLN A 82 -5.71 -10.63 -23.48
C GLN A 82 -7.14 -10.35 -22.99
N VAL A 83 -7.43 -9.09 -22.73
CA VAL A 83 -8.75 -8.57 -23.02
C VAL A 83 -8.75 -8.51 -24.54
N THR A 84 -8.88 -9.68 -25.13
CA THR A 84 -9.19 -9.84 -26.55
C THR A 84 -10.44 -9.05 -26.79
N ALA A 85 -10.43 -8.38 -27.90
CA ALA A 85 -11.40 -7.47 -28.45
C ALA A 85 -12.84 -7.99 -28.62
N ASP A 86 -13.26 -8.97 -27.88
CA ASP A 86 -14.59 -9.53 -27.92
C ASP A 86 -15.55 -8.70 -27.05
N GLY A 87 -15.82 -7.50 -27.57
CA GLY A 87 -17.07 -6.81 -27.24
C GLY A 87 -17.17 -6.10 -25.89
N PHE A 88 -16.11 -5.98 -25.10
CA PHE A 88 -16.16 -5.21 -23.85
C PHE A 88 -15.76 -3.76 -24.09
N ASN A 89 -16.74 -2.87 -24.10
CA ASN A 89 -16.55 -1.42 -24.02
C ASN A 89 -16.16 -0.99 -22.59
N ALA A 90 -15.17 -1.65 -22.01
CA ALA A 90 -14.68 -1.30 -20.68
C ALA A 90 -13.80 -0.06 -20.76
N ASP A 91 -14.12 0.98 -19.98
CA ASP A 91 -13.25 2.15 -19.79
C ASP A 91 -12.06 1.76 -18.93
N TYR A 92 -11.01 1.23 -19.56
CA TYR A 92 -9.80 0.80 -18.88
C TYR A 92 -8.55 1.46 -19.42
N LYS A 93 -7.53 1.59 -18.54
CA LYS A 93 -6.17 1.97 -18.91
C LYS A 93 -5.25 0.79 -18.74
N LYS A 94 -4.43 0.50 -19.75
CA LYS A 94 -3.39 -0.54 -19.69
C LYS A 94 -2.05 0.09 -19.35
N ASN A 95 -1.30 -0.55 -18.44
CA ASN A 95 0.09 -0.21 -18.18
C ASN A 95 0.93 -1.50 -18.10
N LYS A 96 2.26 -1.37 -17.92
CA LYS A 96 3.19 -2.51 -17.84
C LYS A 96 2.94 -3.48 -16.68
N TYR A 97 2.06 -3.14 -15.75
CA TYR A 97 1.75 -3.97 -14.58
C TYR A 97 0.37 -4.64 -14.69
N GLY A 98 -0.46 -4.23 -15.67
CA GLY A 98 -1.80 -4.78 -15.85
C GLY A 98 -2.84 -3.73 -16.26
N ILE A 99 -4.06 -3.91 -15.83
CA ILE A 99 -5.22 -3.11 -16.19
C ILE A 99 -5.64 -2.24 -14.99
N ILE A 100 -6.10 -1.02 -15.28
CA ILE A 100 -6.66 -0.07 -14.33
C ILE A 100 -8.09 0.24 -14.75
N LEU A 101 -9.05 -0.02 -13.88
CA LEU A 101 -10.45 0.31 -14.04
C LEU A 101 -10.82 1.46 -13.09
N ASN A 102 -11.44 2.52 -13.61
CA ASN A 102 -11.75 3.73 -12.84
C ASN A 102 -13.25 3.92 -12.58
N SER A 103 -14.11 3.14 -13.22
CA SER A 103 -15.54 3.22 -13.06
C SER A 103 -16.13 1.89 -12.60
N ASP A 104 -17.21 1.95 -11.85
CA ASP A 104 -17.96 0.79 -11.38
C ASP A 104 -19.19 0.60 -12.30
N ASN A 105 -18.96 0.11 -13.51
CA ASN A 105 -19.99 -0.27 -14.46
C ASN A 105 -20.05 -1.79 -14.65
N VAL A 106 -21.10 -2.25 -15.34
CA VAL A 106 -21.35 -3.69 -15.55
C VAL A 106 -20.23 -4.34 -16.36
N GLU A 107 -19.66 -3.65 -17.33
CA GLU A 107 -18.57 -4.10 -18.18
C GLU A 107 -17.29 -4.30 -17.37
N ASN A 108 -16.97 -3.34 -16.50
CA ASN A 108 -15.81 -3.43 -15.61
C ASN A 108 -15.97 -4.57 -14.59
N ARG A 109 -17.16 -4.77 -14.03
CA ARG A 109 -17.45 -5.90 -13.13
C ARG A 109 -17.26 -7.23 -13.82
N LYS A 110 -17.77 -7.41 -15.04
CA LYS A 110 -17.55 -8.62 -15.85
C LYS A 110 -16.06 -8.85 -16.14
N THR A 111 -15.31 -7.79 -16.43
CA THR A 111 -13.85 -7.87 -16.64
C THR A 111 -13.14 -8.37 -15.37
N VAL A 112 -13.52 -7.87 -14.20
CA VAL A 112 -12.97 -8.33 -12.91
C VAL A 112 -13.28 -9.82 -12.69
N GLU A 113 -14.52 -10.23 -12.89
CA GLU A 113 -14.95 -11.63 -12.74
C GLU A 113 -14.16 -12.57 -13.66
N HIS A 114 -13.93 -12.17 -14.91
CA HIS A 114 -13.15 -12.96 -15.87
C HIS A 114 -11.67 -13.07 -15.45
N CYS A 115 -11.10 -11.99 -14.93
CA CYS A 115 -9.67 -11.92 -14.61
C CYS A 115 -9.29 -12.47 -13.22
N VAL A 116 -10.24 -12.81 -12.36
CA VAL A 116 -9.99 -13.36 -11.00
C VAL A 116 -9.03 -14.55 -11.00
N ARG A 117 -9.00 -15.32 -12.06
CA ARG A 117 -8.17 -16.53 -12.17
C ARG A 117 -6.74 -16.27 -12.68
N GLN A 118 -6.43 -15.07 -13.17
CA GLN A 118 -5.19 -14.81 -13.91
C GLN A 118 -4.20 -13.86 -13.23
N GLY A 119 -4.58 -13.20 -12.13
CA GLY A 119 -3.71 -12.22 -11.50
C GLY A 119 -4.12 -11.81 -10.09
N LYS A 120 -3.45 -10.82 -9.55
CA LYS A 120 -3.79 -10.18 -8.29
C LYS A 120 -4.77 -9.04 -8.55
N ILE A 121 -5.97 -9.13 -8.02
CA ILE A 121 -6.95 -8.06 -8.07
C ILE A 121 -6.81 -7.18 -6.84
N VAL A 122 -6.65 -5.89 -7.05
CA VAL A 122 -6.55 -4.88 -5.99
C VAL A 122 -7.69 -3.89 -6.14
N VAL A 123 -8.58 -3.83 -5.17
CA VAL A 123 -9.71 -2.90 -5.10
C VAL A 123 -9.33 -1.75 -4.16
N ASN A 124 -9.52 -0.52 -4.62
CA ASN A 124 -9.20 0.70 -3.88
C ASN A 124 -10.47 1.55 -3.72
N PRO A 125 -11.38 1.22 -2.80
CA PRO A 125 -12.70 1.83 -2.71
C PRO A 125 -12.70 3.32 -2.37
N ILE A 126 -11.60 3.82 -1.80
CA ILE A 126 -11.42 5.22 -1.41
C ILE A 126 -10.31 5.90 -2.23
N VAL A 127 -10.09 5.44 -3.48
CA VAL A 127 -8.96 5.88 -4.30
C VAL A 127 -8.98 7.39 -4.61
N ASP A 128 -10.15 7.98 -4.71
CA ASP A 128 -10.42 9.40 -4.99
C ASP A 128 -10.55 10.28 -3.74
N TRP A 129 -10.53 9.68 -2.54
CA TRP A 129 -10.65 10.45 -1.30
C TRP A 129 -9.43 11.33 -1.05
N GLU A 130 -9.70 12.56 -0.60
CA GLU A 130 -8.70 13.47 -0.06
C GLU A 130 -8.41 13.18 1.43
N ASP A 131 -7.38 13.81 2.01
CA ASP A 131 -7.06 13.64 3.43
C ASP A 131 -8.20 14.13 4.34
N SER A 132 -8.90 15.19 3.93
CA SER A 132 -10.08 15.72 4.62
C SER A 132 -11.20 14.70 4.74
N ASP A 133 -11.44 13.94 3.66
CA ASP A 133 -12.53 12.97 3.61
C ASP A 133 -12.29 11.82 4.58
N VAL A 134 -11.03 11.32 4.60
CA VAL A 134 -10.61 10.28 5.56
C VAL A 134 -10.83 10.75 6.99
N TRP A 135 -10.36 11.95 7.34
CA TRP A 135 -10.51 12.46 8.71
C TRP A 135 -11.96 12.76 9.09
N SER A 136 -12.76 13.27 8.15
CA SER A 136 -14.19 13.47 8.35
C SER A 136 -14.91 12.17 8.61
N PHE A 137 -14.61 11.13 7.81
CA PHE A 137 -15.17 9.81 7.99
C PHE A 137 -14.81 9.20 9.36
N LEU A 138 -13.53 9.19 9.73
CA LEU A 138 -13.08 8.65 11.01
C LEU A 138 -13.75 9.32 12.21
N ARG A 139 -13.93 10.67 12.15
CA ARG A 139 -14.59 11.43 13.21
C ARG A 139 -16.10 11.17 13.26
N SER A 140 -16.76 11.17 12.11
CA SER A 140 -18.22 10.97 12.02
C SER A 140 -18.65 9.61 12.55
N TYR A 141 -17.85 8.59 12.28
CA TYR A 141 -18.12 7.22 12.73
C TYR A 141 -17.38 6.84 14.02
N ARG A 142 -16.65 7.80 14.65
CA ARG A 142 -15.88 7.58 15.88
C ARG A 142 -14.92 6.38 15.79
N ILE A 143 -14.33 6.19 14.61
CA ILE A 143 -13.38 5.09 14.36
C ILE A 143 -12.04 5.42 15.05
N PRO A 144 -11.50 4.51 15.85
CA PRO A 144 -10.22 4.74 16.50
C PRO A 144 -9.08 4.84 15.47
N TYR A 145 -8.11 5.70 15.74
CA TYR A 145 -6.91 5.86 14.93
C TYR A 145 -5.64 5.89 15.80
N CYS A 146 -4.50 5.64 15.19
CA CYS A 146 -3.22 5.59 15.91
C CYS A 146 -2.80 6.99 16.40
N LYS A 147 -2.52 7.12 17.71
CA LYS A 147 -2.10 8.36 18.37
C LYS A 147 -0.85 9.01 17.79
N LEU A 148 -0.07 8.31 16.98
CA LEU A 148 1.08 8.89 16.28
C LEU A 148 0.67 10.03 15.32
N TYR A 149 -0.56 10.06 14.85
CA TYR A 149 -1.09 11.17 14.07
C TYR A 149 -1.22 12.45 14.92
N ASP A 150 -1.60 12.33 16.19
CA ASP A 150 -1.66 13.45 17.14
C ASP A 150 -0.26 13.99 17.46
N CYS A 151 0.78 13.15 17.33
CA CYS A 151 2.19 13.56 17.42
C CYS A 151 2.72 14.24 16.14
N GLY A 152 1.85 14.63 15.21
CA GLY A 152 2.22 15.33 13.98
C GLY A 152 2.76 14.43 12.86
N MET A 153 2.62 13.11 12.95
CA MET A 153 2.95 12.22 11.84
C MET A 153 1.87 12.30 10.75
N LYS A 154 2.23 12.77 9.59
CA LYS A 154 1.33 12.82 8.43
C LYS A 154 1.08 11.45 7.80
N ARG A 155 1.99 10.51 8.01
CA ARG A 155 1.93 9.17 7.43
C ARG A 155 2.61 8.16 8.35
N LEU A 156 1.94 7.05 8.62
CA LEU A 156 2.53 5.92 9.33
C LEU A 156 3.13 4.91 8.34
N GLY A 157 4.31 4.41 8.66
CA GLY A 157 5.04 3.48 7.80
C GLY A 157 6.27 2.90 8.48
N CYS A 158 7.24 2.47 7.66
CA CYS A 158 8.51 1.98 8.18
C CYS A 158 9.30 3.13 8.81
N VAL A 159 9.82 2.92 10.01
CA VAL A 159 10.71 3.87 10.68
C VAL A 159 11.97 4.08 9.82
N CYS A 160 12.37 5.32 9.64
CA CYS A 160 13.52 5.71 8.79
C CYS A 160 13.43 5.22 7.33
N CYS A 161 12.22 5.17 6.77
CA CYS A 161 12.06 4.82 5.37
C CYS A 161 12.79 5.81 4.45
N PRO A 162 13.64 5.34 3.51
CA PRO A 162 14.37 6.24 2.59
C PRO A 162 13.47 7.15 1.75
N LEU A 163 12.21 6.77 1.53
CA LEU A 163 11.22 7.61 0.84
C LEU A 163 10.80 8.84 1.64
N GLY A 164 10.98 8.84 2.97
CA GLY A 164 10.73 10.00 3.83
C GLY A 164 11.75 11.12 3.68
N GLY A 165 12.86 10.85 3.00
CA GLY A 165 14.00 11.77 2.90
C GLY A 165 14.71 11.98 4.25
N SER A 166 15.75 12.83 4.26
CA SER A 166 16.55 13.09 5.47
C SER A 166 15.73 13.68 6.63
N ALA A 167 14.85 14.63 6.34
CA ALA A 167 13.99 15.24 7.35
C ALA A 167 13.03 14.23 8.00
N GLY A 168 12.44 13.32 7.20
CA GLY A 168 11.59 12.23 7.69
C GLY A 168 12.37 11.26 8.56
N MET A 169 13.57 10.86 8.14
CA MET A 169 14.42 9.96 8.91
C MET A 169 14.86 10.60 10.24
N GLN A 170 15.25 11.89 10.25
CA GLN A 170 15.60 12.59 11.48
C GLN A 170 14.43 12.68 12.46
N ARG A 171 13.22 13.00 11.97
CA ARG A 171 12.01 13.00 12.79
C ARG A 171 11.75 11.62 13.38
N ASP A 172 11.84 10.58 12.57
CA ASP A 172 11.61 9.21 13.01
C ASP A 172 12.63 8.77 14.08
N LEU A 173 13.91 9.15 13.94
CA LEU A 173 14.95 8.86 14.95
C LEU A 173 14.79 9.69 16.25
N LYS A 174 14.10 10.83 16.19
CA LYS A 174 13.72 11.56 17.41
C LYS A 174 12.60 10.87 18.14
N LEU A 175 11.57 10.40 17.42
CA LEU A 175 10.42 9.70 18.00
C LEU A 175 10.74 8.28 18.43
N PHE A 176 11.69 7.62 17.76
CA PHE A 176 12.05 6.23 17.98
C PHE A 176 13.57 6.07 18.11
N PRO A 177 14.19 6.59 19.20
CA PRO A 177 15.65 6.62 19.36
C PRO A 177 16.29 5.22 19.38
N GLN A 178 15.55 4.18 19.73
CA GLN A 178 16.01 2.78 19.70
C GLN A 178 16.44 2.31 18.31
N PHE A 179 15.95 2.95 17.23
CA PHE A 179 16.36 2.62 15.86
C PHE A 179 17.69 3.22 15.45
N ARG A 180 18.27 4.15 16.22
CA ARG A 180 19.61 4.72 15.93
C ARG A 180 20.66 3.64 15.87
N LYS A 181 20.69 2.73 16.85
CA LYS A 181 21.63 1.62 16.87
C LYS A 181 21.47 0.68 15.67
N PHE A 182 20.23 0.42 15.28
CA PHE A 182 19.92 -0.44 14.11
C PHE A 182 20.52 0.08 12.80
N TYR A 183 20.63 1.42 12.63
CA TYR A 183 21.18 2.03 11.42
C TYR A 183 22.65 2.45 11.56
N ALA A 184 23.23 2.36 12.74
CA ALA A 184 24.65 2.66 12.99
C ALA A 184 25.55 1.39 12.90
N ASP A 185 24.99 0.22 13.19
CA ASP A 185 25.65 -1.10 13.06
C ASP A 185 25.54 -1.62 11.61
#